data_1186cf021cb27ae5983df90000bb9420
#
_entry.id   1186cf021cb27ae5983df90000bb9420
#
_cell.length_a   1.000
_cell.length_b   1.000
_cell.length_c   1.000
_cell.angle_alpha   90.00
_cell.angle_beta   90.00
_cell.angle_gamma   90.00
#
_symmetry.space_group_name_H-M   'P 1'
#
loop_
_entity.id
_entity.type
_entity.pdbx_description
1 polymer ?
#
loop_
_entity_poly.entity_id
_entity_poly.type
_entity_poly.pdbx_seq_one_letter_code
_entity_poly.pdbx_strand_id
1 'polypeptide(L)'
;DGRLKAPGKLSSLTPEYGQCAGSNQSPVNLSGLVKADLAPLQFHYQAGGKTLVNNGHTVQVNYAPGSTLELDGMHFELKQFHFHAPSENLIEGRSYPLEGHLVHANDKGELAVVAVMFEPGQANGALSQAWQVLPAKAGEIHAFKEPISAEQLLPAQHDYYRFSGSLTTPPCLEGVRWLVMKEPVQASQAQIDAFKAVMHHPNNRPVQPLNGRLVLE
;
A
#
# COMPACT_ATOMS: atom_id res chain seq x y z
N ASP A 1 -17.83 -13.53 1.62
CA ASP A 1 -16.73 -14.35 2.14
C ASP A 1 -15.42 -13.84 1.55
N GLY A 2 -14.92 -12.74 2.16
CA GLY A 2 -13.80 -11.94 1.61
C GLY A 2 -12.40 -12.50 1.92
N ARG A 3 -12.26 -13.79 2.14
CA ARG A 3 -10.93 -14.40 2.27
C ARG A 3 -10.29 -14.45 0.89
N LEU A 4 -9.21 -13.68 0.73
CA LEU A 4 -8.33 -13.83 -0.42
C LEU A 4 -7.83 -15.27 -0.44
N LYS A 5 -8.36 -16.08 -1.37
CA LYS A 5 -7.98 -17.47 -1.55
C LYS A 5 -6.53 -17.55 -2.04
N ALA A 6 -5.86 -18.65 -1.74
CA ALA A 6 -4.51 -18.90 -2.23
C ALA A 6 -4.40 -18.66 -3.76
N PRO A 7 -3.26 -18.14 -4.25
CA PRO A 7 -3.11 -17.68 -5.65
C PRO A 7 -3.60 -18.68 -6.71
N GLY A 8 -3.32 -19.96 -6.51
CA GLY A 8 -3.72 -21.00 -7.44
C GLY A 8 -5.23 -21.25 -7.54
N LYS A 9 -6.01 -20.80 -6.55
CA LYS A 9 -7.47 -20.92 -6.59
C LYS A 9 -8.15 -19.72 -7.25
N LEU A 10 -7.52 -18.54 -7.20
CA LEU A 10 -8.05 -17.35 -7.85
C LEU A 10 -7.90 -17.41 -9.38
N SER A 11 -6.74 -17.87 -9.86
CA SER A 11 -6.47 -17.99 -11.29
C SER A 11 -7.38 -18.99 -12.01
N SER A 12 -7.93 -19.98 -11.27
CA SER A 12 -8.87 -20.95 -11.81
C SER A 12 -10.32 -20.43 -11.90
N LEU A 13 -10.63 -19.28 -11.29
CA LEU A 13 -11.99 -18.76 -11.24
C LEU A 13 -12.39 -18.00 -12.50
N THR A 14 -11.46 -17.22 -13.08
CA THR A 14 -11.66 -16.52 -14.35
C THR A 14 -10.33 -16.32 -15.06
N PRO A 15 -10.30 -16.28 -16.42
CA PRO A 15 -9.09 -15.97 -17.20
C PRO A 15 -8.47 -14.62 -16.82
N GLU A 16 -9.26 -13.66 -16.36
CA GLU A 16 -8.84 -12.32 -15.95
C GLU A 16 -7.89 -12.35 -14.75
N TYR A 17 -7.94 -13.40 -13.93
CA TYR A 17 -7.10 -13.56 -12.74
C TYR A 17 -5.88 -14.46 -12.98
N GLY A 18 -5.55 -14.74 -14.25
CA GLY A 18 -4.40 -15.57 -14.59
C GLY A 18 -3.09 -15.07 -14.01
N GLN A 19 -2.88 -13.76 -13.94
CA GLN A 19 -1.69 -13.17 -13.35
C GLN A 19 -1.55 -13.43 -11.84
N CYS A 20 -2.66 -13.73 -11.15
CA CYS A 20 -2.61 -14.08 -9.72
C CYS A 20 -1.85 -15.39 -9.45
N ALA A 21 -1.60 -16.22 -10.49
CA ALA A 21 -0.74 -17.40 -10.45
C ALA A 21 0.67 -17.14 -11.00
N GLY A 22 1.02 -15.89 -11.30
CA GLY A 22 2.32 -15.50 -11.81
C GLY A 22 3.45 -15.72 -10.81
N SER A 23 4.67 -15.56 -11.28
CA SER A 23 5.88 -15.84 -10.50
C SER A 23 6.46 -14.60 -9.80
N ASN A 24 5.91 -13.41 -10.06
CA ASN A 24 6.36 -12.14 -9.49
C ASN A 24 5.24 -11.46 -8.71
N GLN A 25 4.64 -12.21 -7.80
CA GLN A 25 3.48 -11.76 -7.04
C GLN A 25 3.87 -11.06 -5.74
N SER A 26 3.01 -10.14 -5.28
CA SER A 26 3.05 -9.45 -4.00
C SER A 26 1.86 -9.87 -3.13
N PRO A 27 1.95 -9.74 -1.80
CA PRO A 27 3.09 -9.28 -1.03
C PRO A 27 4.17 -10.35 -0.89
N VAL A 28 5.32 -9.96 -0.31
CA VAL A 28 6.43 -10.89 -0.04
C VAL A 28 6.94 -10.72 1.38
N ASN A 29 7.66 -11.74 1.87
CA ASN A 29 8.56 -11.56 3.00
C ASN A 29 9.87 -10.99 2.46
N LEU A 30 10.19 -9.73 2.81
CA LEU A 30 11.43 -9.08 2.43
C LEU A 30 12.57 -9.75 3.18
N SER A 31 13.32 -10.60 2.47
CA SER A 31 14.41 -11.41 3.04
C SER A 31 15.51 -11.58 2.01
N GLY A 32 16.67 -12.08 2.46
CA GLY A 32 17.84 -12.22 1.59
C GLY A 32 18.29 -10.87 1.03
N LEU A 33 18.28 -9.84 1.86
CA LEU A 33 18.51 -8.45 1.47
C LEU A 33 19.86 -8.27 0.80
N VAL A 34 19.88 -7.58 -0.33
CA VAL A 34 21.08 -7.29 -1.11
C VAL A 34 21.34 -5.80 -1.08
N LYS A 35 22.51 -5.41 -0.57
CA LYS A 35 22.93 -4.01 -0.57
C LYS A 35 23.10 -3.50 -1.98
N ALA A 36 22.48 -2.34 -2.25
CA ALA A 36 22.52 -1.67 -3.52
C ALA A 36 22.65 -0.16 -3.30
N ASP A 37 23.20 0.53 -4.27
CA ASP A 37 23.25 1.99 -4.26
C ASP A 37 21.95 2.55 -4.80
N LEU A 38 20.89 2.48 -4.00
CA LEU A 38 19.57 2.94 -4.41
C LEU A 38 19.51 4.47 -4.44
N ALA A 39 19.01 5.00 -5.55
CA ALA A 39 18.80 6.45 -5.67
C ALA A 39 17.75 6.93 -4.66
N PRO A 40 17.93 8.14 -4.08
CA PRO A 40 16.92 8.72 -3.20
C PRO A 40 15.57 8.87 -3.88
N LEU A 41 14.48 8.58 -3.17
CA LEU A 41 13.14 8.89 -3.63
C LEU A 41 12.88 10.38 -3.49
N GLN A 42 12.28 10.98 -4.51
CA GLN A 42 11.94 12.39 -4.49
C GLN A 42 10.42 12.54 -4.51
N PHE A 43 9.86 12.89 -3.36
CA PHE A 43 8.44 13.12 -3.19
C PHE A 43 8.10 14.60 -3.38
N HIS A 44 7.15 14.88 -4.26
CA HIS A 44 6.62 16.21 -4.52
C HIS A 44 5.12 16.20 -4.27
N TYR A 45 4.73 16.04 -3.00
CA TYR A 45 3.34 15.92 -2.59
C TYR A 45 2.78 17.26 -2.13
N GLN A 46 1.54 17.49 -2.47
CA GLN A 46 0.71 18.55 -1.92
C GLN A 46 -0.58 17.96 -1.37
N ALA A 47 -1.36 18.73 -0.62
CA ALA A 47 -2.65 18.28 -0.13
C ALA A 47 -3.59 18.00 -1.31
N GLY A 48 -4.05 16.78 -1.44
CA GLY A 48 -4.85 16.35 -2.60
C GLY A 48 -5.80 15.20 -2.31
N GLY A 49 -5.81 14.66 -1.10
CA GLY A 49 -6.77 13.63 -0.70
C GLY A 49 -8.16 14.22 -0.56
N LYS A 50 -9.09 13.86 -1.46
CA LYS A 50 -10.41 14.51 -1.58
C LYS A 50 -11.54 13.69 -0.98
N THR A 51 -11.52 12.38 -1.17
CA THR A 51 -12.61 11.47 -0.76
C THR A 51 -12.06 10.22 -0.13
N LEU A 52 -12.83 9.63 0.78
CA LEU A 52 -12.56 8.34 1.39
C LEU A 52 -13.65 7.36 0.99
N VAL A 53 -13.25 6.24 0.41
CA VAL A 53 -14.15 5.18 -0.08
C VAL A 53 -13.93 3.92 0.73
N ASN A 54 -15.03 3.31 1.20
CA ASN A 54 -15.00 1.92 1.65
C ASN A 54 -15.43 1.04 0.45
N ASN A 55 -14.51 0.30 -0.14
CA ASN A 55 -14.80 -0.56 -1.29
C ASN A 55 -15.07 -2.02 -0.90
N GLY A 56 -15.21 -2.31 0.39
CA GLY A 56 -15.40 -3.66 0.92
C GLY A 56 -14.08 -4.44 1.12
N HIS A 57 -12.99 -4.02 0.50
CA HIS A 57 -11.66 -4.64 0.59
C HIS A 57 -10.69 -3.81 1.42
N THR A 58 -10.88 -2.51 1.43
CA THR A 58 -10.10 -1.53 2.19
C THR A 58 -10.88 -0.22 2.29
N VAL A 59 -10.31 0.75 2.99
CA VAL A 59 -10.69 2.15 2.86
C VAL A 59 -9.59 2.89 2.11
N GLN A 60 -9.99 3.65 1.10
CA GLN A 60 -9.11 4.25 0.12
C GLN A 60 -9.34 5.75 0.01
N VAL A 61 -8.27 6.52 0.08
CA VAL A 61 -8.30 7.96 -0.20
C VAL A 61 -7.95 8.18 -1.67
N ASN A 62 -8.86 8.78 -2.42
CA ASN A 62 -8.61 9.18 -3.79
C ASN A 62 -7.90 10.54 -3.82
N TYR A 63 -6.88 10.65 -4.65
CA TYR A 63 -5.97 11.78 -4.66
C TYR A 63 -6.08 12.59 -5.94
N ALA A 64 -6.17 13.90 -5.80
CA ALA A 64 -6.21 14.82 -6.94
C ALA A 64 -4.85 14.87 -7.66
N PRO A 65 -4.82 15.18 -8.97
CA PRO A 65 -3.59 15.37 -9.72
C PRO A 65 -2.67 16.44 -9.12
N GLY A 66 -1.36 16.29 -9.32
CA GLY A 66 -0.36 17.29 -8.93
C GLY A 66 0.62 16.82 -7.85
N SER A 67 0.49 15.62 -7.33
CA SER A 67 1.44 15.03 -6.38
C SER A 67 2.20 13.90 -7.06
N THR A 68 3.52 13.96 -7.03
CA THR A 68 4.38 13.04 -7.80
C THR A 68 5.50 12.44 -6.97
N LEU A 69 5.96 11.30 -7.44
CA LEU A 69 7.19 10.63 -7.02
C LEU A 69 8.12 10.55 -8.23
N GLU A 70 9.35 11.04 -8.09
CA GLU A 70 10.40 10.80 -9.08
C GLU A 70 11.12 9.50 -8.76
N LEU A 71 11.17 8.61 -9.74
CA LEU A 71 11.77 7.30 -9.63
C LEU A 71 12.23 6.84 -11.02
N ASP A 72 13.45 6.30 -11.12
CA ASP A 72 14.01 5.79 -12.38
C ASP A 72 14.00 6.82 -13.52
N GLY A 73 14.17 8.10 -13.20
CA GLY A 73 14.12 9.21 -14.16
C GLY A 73 12.72 9.50 -14.70
N MET A 74 11.68 8.97 -14.07
CA MET A 74 10.29 9.15 -14.46
C MET A 74 9.47 9.79 -13.34
N HIS A 75 8.38 10.45 -13.71
CA HIS A 75 7.40 10.98 -12.78
C HIS A 75 6.21 10.04 -12.66
N PHE A 76 5.94 9.59 -11.44
CA PHE A 76 4.77 8.78 -11.10
C PHE A 76 3.82 9.63 -10.29
N GLU A 77 2.59 9.76 -10.76
CA GLU A 77 1.56 10.55 -10.09
C GLU A 77 0.85 9.73 -9.04
N LEU A 78 0.70 10.29 -7.82
CA LEU A 78 -0.06 9.66 -6.75
C LEU A 78 -1.55 9.65 -7.13
N LYS A 79 -2.14 8.45 -7.17
CA LYS A 79 -3.54 8.22 -7.54
C LYS A 79 -4.43 8.00 -6.35
N GLN A 80 -3.97 7.22 -5.37
CA GLN A 80 -4.73 6.87 -4.18
C GLN A 80 -3.80 6.28 -3.13
N PHE A 81 -4.25 6.28 -1.88
CA PHE A 81 -3.64 5.43 -0.87
C PHE A 81 -4.70 4.67 -0.08
N HIS A 82 -4.33 3.51 0.42
CA HIS A 82 -5.21 2.61 1.15
C HIS A 82 -4.41 1.78 2.16
N PHE A 83 -5.10 0.94 2.94
CA PHE A 83 -4.48 0.29 4.08
C PHE A 83 -4.82 -1.20 4.14
N HIS A 84 -3.92 -1.94 4.81
CA HIS A 84 -4.09 -3.36 5.15
C HIS A 84 -3.73 -3.60 6.61
N ALA A 85 -4.52 -4.41 7.29
CA ALA A 85 -4.28 -4.84 8.67
C ALA A 85 -4.58 -6.35 8.80
N PRO A 86 -3.60 -7.16 9.25
CA PRO A 86 -2.20 -6.81 9.47
C PRO A 86 -1.47 -6.46 8.18
N SER A 87 -0.16 -6.16 8.26
CA SER A 87 0.63 -5.83 7.09
C SER A 87 0.63 -6.97 6.07
N GLU A 88 0.65 -6.61 4.79
CA GLU A 88 0.76 -7.58 3.69
C GLU A 88 2.19 -8.06 3.54
N ASN A 89 3.13 -7.11 3.39
CA ASN A 89 4.54 -7.44 3.37
C ASN A 89 5.05 -7.74 4.78
N LEU A 90 6.04 -8.63 4.86
CA LEU A 90 6.82 -8.87 6.06
C LEU A 90 8.23 -8.36 5.82
N ILE A 91 8.89 -7.86 6.85
CA ILE A 91 10.29 -7.46 6.80
C ILE A 91 11.09 -8.42 7.67
N GLU A 92 11.90 -9.27 7.05
CA GLU A 92 12.63 -10.34 7.72
C GLU A 92 11.74 -11.14 8.69
N GLY A 93 10.57 -11.52 8.22
CA GLY A 93 9.59 -12.28 8.96
C GLY A 93 8.72 -11.48 9.92
N ARG A 94 8.98 -10.18 10.09
CA ARG A 94 8.20 -9.33 11.01
C ARG A 94 6.94 -8.78 10.33
N SER A 95 5.79 -9.00 10.97
CA SER A 95 4.52 -8.38 10.62
C SER A 95 4.32 -7.09 11.40
N TYR A 96 3.60 -6.15 10.80
CA TYR A 96 3.18 -4.89 11.43
C TYR A 96 1.66 -4.84 11.55
N PRO A 97 1.10 -4.10 12.51
CA PRO A 97 -0.36 -4.08 12.70
C PRO A 97 -1.12 -3.37 11.57
N LEU A 98 -0.44 -2.49 10.82
CA LEU A 98 -1.04 -1.74 9.73
C LEU A 98 0.02 -1.43 8.67
N GLU A 99 -0.36 -1.51 7.41
CA GLU A 99 0.48 -1.10 6.27
C GLU A 99 -0.32 -0.18 5.36
N GLY A 100 0.27 0.95 4.98
CA GLY A 100 -0.29 1.86 3.99
C GLY A 100 0.37 1.68 2.63
N HIS A 101 -0.41 1.71 1.57
CA HIS A 101 0.07 1.66 0.19
C HIS A 101 -0.29 2.93 -0.54
N LEU A 102 0.73 3.68 -0.99
CA LEU A 102 0.57 4.87 -1.82
C LEU A 102 0.80 4.47 -3.26
N VAL A 103 -0.27 4.43 -4.04
CA VAL A 103 -0.26 3.90 -5.41
C VAL A 103 -0.07 5.03 -6.40
N HIS A 104 0.98 4.91 -7.21
CA HIS A 104 1.37 5.89 -8.21
C HIS A 104 1.34 5.27 -9.60
N ALA A 105 1.08 6.08 -10.62
CA ALA A 105 1.15 5.66 -12.02
C ALA A 105 1.82 6.76 -12.86
N ASN A 106 2.62 6.35 -13.85
CA ASN A 106 3.15 7.26 -14.84
C ASN A 106 2.21 7.37 -16.05
N ASP A 107 2.58 8.17 -17.04
CA ASP A 107 1.79 8.41 -18.24
C ASP A 107 1.70 7.17 -19.16
N LYS A 108 2.57 6.18 -18.98
CA LYS A 108 2.54 4.88 -19.67
C LYS A 108 1.69 3.84 -18.95
N GLY A 109 1.11 4.18 -17.79
CA GLY A 109 0.34 3.24 -16.97
C GLY A 109 1.19 2.30 -16.12
N GLU A 110 2.51 2.50 -16.06
CA GLU A 110 3.37 1.74 -15.15
C GLU A 110 3.11 2.17 -13.71
N LEU A 111 3.14 1.21 -12.78
CA LEU A 111 2.81 1.43 -11.38
C LEU A 111 4.04 1.41 -10.48
N ALA A 112 4.01 2.28 -9.48
CA ALA A 112 4.94 2.27 -8.36
C ALA A 112 4.15 2.41 -7.06
N VAL A 113 4.37 1.50 -6.12
CA VAL A 113 3.71 1.52 -4.82
C VAL A 113 4.74 1.75 -3.73
N VAL A 114 4.52 2.80 -2.95
CA VAL A 114 5.27 3.06 -1.73
C VAL A 114 4.48 2.45 -0.57
N ALA A 115 5.12 1.53 0.14
CA ALA A 115 4.55 0.90 1.33
C ALA A 115 5.14 1.52 2.60
N VAL A 116 4.27 1.82 3.55
CA VAL A 116 4.64 2.38 4.85
C VAL A 116 4.10 1.46 5.93
N MET A 117 4.98 1.00 6.81
CA MET A 117 4.60 0.21 7.98
C MET A 117 4.21 1.14 9.12
N PHE A 118 3.16 0.78 9.84
CA PHE A 118 2.74 1.51 11.04
C PHE A 118 2.93 0.64 12.28
N GLU A 119 3.37 1.27 13.35
CA GLU A 119 3.44 0.65 14.67
C GLU A 119 2.70 1.51 15.70
N PRO A 120 2.20 0.92 16.79
CA PRO A 120 1.47 1.67 17.80
C PRO A 120 2.35 2.73 18.45
N GLY A 121 1.79 3.93 18.61
CA GLY A 121 2.46 5.07 19.21
C GLY A 121 1.56 6.30 19.22
N GLN A 122 2.12 7.43 18.82
CA GLN A 122 1.35 8.66 18.70
C GLN A 122 0.37 8.59 17.55
N ALA A 123 -0.75 9.33 17.66
CA ALA A 123 -1.72 9.44 16.59
C ALA A 123 -1.10 10.07 15.32
N ASN A 124 -1.41 9.50 14.17
CA ASN A 124 -1.01 10.04 12.87
C ASN A 124 -2.01 11.11 12.42
N GLY A 125 -1.51 12.26 11.97
CA GLY A 125 -2.35 13.39 11.57
C GLY A 125 -3.24 13.11 10.37
N ALA A 126 -2.72 12.42 9.34
CA ALA A 126 -3.51 12.05 8.17
C ALA A 126 -4.62 11.07 8.52
N LEU A 127 -4.32 10.06 9.35
CA LEU A 127 -5.33 9.12 9.83
C LEU A 127 -6.36 9.79 10.73
N SER A 128 -5.96 10.73 11.58
CA SER A 128 -6.89 11.48 12.41
C SER A 128 -7.90 12.23 11.56
N GLN A 129 -7.45 12.86 10.49
CA GLN A 129 -8.33 13.59 9.58
C GLN A 129 -9.22 12.62 8.77
N ALA A 130 -8.64 11.56 8.23
CA ALA A 130 -9.38 10.58 7.43
C ALA A 130 -10.45 9.85 8.25
N TRP A 131 -10.12 9.43 9.47
CA TRP A 131 -11.03 8.66 10.32
C TRP A 131 -12.20 9.48 10.89
N GLN A 132 -12.21 10.80 10.76
CA GLN A 132 -13.38 11.62 11.11
C GLN A 132 -14.60 11.29 10.24
N VAL A 133 -14.38 10.83 9.03
CA VAL A 133 -15.43 10.51 8.05
C VAL A 133 -15.35 9.06 7.58
N LEU A 134 -14.84 8.16 8.41
CA LEU A 134 -14.60 6.77 8.07
C LEU A 134 -15.91 6.07 7.66
N PRO A 135 -16.02 5.61 6.38
CA PRO A 135 -17.26 4.96 5.91
C PRO A 135 -17.43 3.59 6.55
N ALA A 136 -18.55 3.37 7.21
CA ALA A 136 -18.83 2.11 7.92
C ALA A 136 -19.23 0.97 7.00
N LYS A 137 -19.78 1.27 5.82
CA LYS A 137 -20.34 0.27 4.90
C LYS A 137 -19.64 0.30 3.56
N ALA A 138 -19.48 -0.90 2.97
CA ALA A 138 -18.99 -1.03 1.60
C ALA A 138 -19.87 -0.23 0.62
N GLY A 139 -19.22 0.51 -0.27
CA GLY A 139 -19.86 1.36 -1.26
C GLY A 139 -20.04 2.81 -0.82
N GLU A 140 -19.86 3.13 0.47
CA GLU A 140 -19.96 4.51 0.94
C GLU A 140 -18.72 5.32 0.54
N ILE A 141 -18.96 6.57 0.13
CA ILE A 141 -17.94 7.56 -0.23
C ILE A 141 -18.21 8.82 0.58
N HIS A 142 -17.21 9.30 1.30
CA HIS A 142 -17.28 10.53 2.09
C HIS A 142 -16.22 11.53 1.62
N ALA A 143 -16.62 12.78 1.40
CA ALA A 143 -15.70 13.85 1.06
C ALA A 143 -15.08 14.47 2.32
N PHE A 144 -13.82 14.88 2.23
CA PHE A 144 -13.15 15.64 3.28
C PHE A 144 -13.50 17.13 3.16
N LYS A 145 -13.62 17.81 4.31
CA LYS A 145 -13.77 19.26 4.34
C LYS A 145 -12.52 19.96 3.81
N GLU A 146 -11.37 19.50 4.25
CA GLU A 146 -10.06 19.97 3.80
C GLU A 146 -9.28 18.80 3.18
N PRO A 147 -8.53 19.03 2.09
CA PRO A 147 -7.74 17.96 1.49
C PRO A 147 -6.69 17.40 2.45
N ILE A 148 -6.51 16.09 2.43
CA ILE A 148 -5.48 15.41 3.21
C ILE A 148 -4.16 15.42 2.42
N SER A 149 -3.03 15.64 3.12
CA SER A 149 -1.70 15.47 2.55
C SER A 149 -1.14 14.08 2.84
N ALA A 150 -0.80 13.35 1.79
CA ALA A 150 -0.14 12.05 1.90
C ALA A 150 1.28 12.16 2.47
N GLU A 151 1.89 13.33 2.47
CA GLU A 151 3.20 13.56 3.08
C GLU A 151 3.21 13.19 4.57
N GLN A 152 2.08 13.35 5.26
CA GLN A 152 1.94 12.98 6.67
C GLN A 152 1.97 11.47 6.92
N LEU A 153 1.90 10.65 5.85
CA LEU A 153 2.04 9.20 5.94
C LEU A 153 3.49 8.76 5.75
N LEU A 154 4.37 9.62 5.29
CA LEU A 154 5.76 9.27 5.05
C LEU A 154 6.58 9.37 6.35
N PRO A 155 7.52 8.43 6.57
CA PRO A 155 8.49 8.57 7.67
C PRO A 155 9.45 9.73 7.40
N ALA A 156 10.15 10.18 8.45
CA ALA A 156 11.14 11.25 8.34
C ALA A 156 12.34 10.81 7.49
N GLN A 157 12.76 9.55 7.62
CA GLN A 157 13.83 8.96 6.83
C GLN A 157 13.23 8.23 5.62
N HIS A 158 13.80 8.43 4.44
CA HIS A 158 13.28 7.88 3.20
C HIS A 158 14.09 6.69 2.66
N ASP A 159 14.86 6.04 3.51
CA ASP A 159 15.51 4.77 3.16
C ASP A 159 14.46 3.70 2.91
N TYR A 160 14.70 2.86 1.91
CA TYR A 160 13.69 1.91 1.46
C TYR A 160 14.30 0.61 0.96
N TYR A 161 13.46 -0.43 0.95
CA TYR A 161 13.71 -1.68 0.24
C TYR A 161 13.03 -1.61 -1.11
N ARG A 162 13.61 -2.24 -2.12
CA ARG A 162 13.06 -2.26 -3.47
C ARG A 162 12.99 -3.67 -4.02
N PHE A 163 11.84 -4.02 -4.61
CA PHE A 163 11.65 -5.25 -5.37
C PHE A 163 10.57 -5.08 -6.43
N SER A 164 10.55 -6.01 -7.39
CA SER A 164 9.50 -6.07 -8.41
C SER A 164 8.39 -7.01 -7.95
N GLY A 165 7.15 -6.61 -8.10
CA GLY A 165 6.00 -7.39 -7.67
C GLY A 165 4.74 -7.10 -8.44
N SER A 166 3.60 -7.25 -7.76
CA SER A 166 2.27 -7.15 -8.35
C SER A 166 1.34 -6.30 -7.50
N LEU A 167 0.15 -6.02 -8.03
CA LEU A 167 -0.98 -5.64 -7.20
C LEU A 167 -1.33 -6.83 -6.27
N THR A 168 -1.78 -6.52 -5.08
CA THR A 168 -2.14 -7.54 -4.05
C THR A 168 -3.61 -7.93 -4.08
N THR A 169 -4.38 -7.30 -4.96
CA THR A 169 -5.79 -7.64 -5.23
C THR A 169 -5.95 -8.00 -6.70
N PRO A 170 -6.96 -8.83 -7.05
CA PRO A 170 -7.24 -9.13 -8.45
C PRO A 170 -7.41 -7.85 -9.27
N PRO A 171 -6.84 -7.79 -10.49
CA PRO A 171 -6.28 -8.87 -11.31
C PRO A 171 -4.81 -9.22 -11.03
N CYS A 172 -4.21 -8.77 -9.96
CA CYS A 172 -2.84 -9.11 -9.54
C CYS A 172 -1.77 -8.78 -10.60
N LEU A 173 -1.94 -7.66 -11.30
CA LEU A 173 -1.03 -7.23 -12.37
C LEU A 173 0.40 -7.15 -11.87
N GLU A 174 1.32 -7.78 -12.60
CA GLU A 174 2.76 -7.73 -12.32
C GLU A 174 3.42 -6.50 -12.94
N GLY A 175 4.73 -6.36 -12.77
CA GLY A 175 5.48 -5.19 -13.24
C GLY A 175 5.36 -3.98 -12.35
N VAL A 176 4.91 -4.15 -11.11
CA VAL A 176 4.80 -3.07 -10.13
C VAL A 176 6.14 -2.86 -9.42
N ARG A 177 6.61 -1.61 -9.39
CA ARG A 177 7.77 -1.22 -8.59
C ARG A 177 7.32 -1.05 -7.15
N TRP A 178 7.85 -1.90 -6.25
CA TRP A 178 7.58 -1.82 -4.82
C TRP A 178 8.74 -1.16 -4.08
N LEU A 179 8.39 -0.17 -3.28
CA LEU A 179 9.31 0.64 -2.49
C LEU A 179 8.79 0.63 -1.05
N VAL A 180 9.39 -0.22 -0.22
CA VAL A 180 8.95 -0.39 1.18
C VAL A 180 9.85 0.45 2.07
N MET A 181 9.27 1.45 2.76
CA MET A 181 10.03 2.34 3.64
C MET A 181 10.59 1.56 4.82
N LYS A 182 11.86 1.80 5.14
CA LYS A 182 12.54 1.10 6.25
C LYS A 182 12.06 1.57 7.61
N GLU A 183 11.86 2.88 7.78
CA GLU A 183 11.39 3.45 9.04
C GLU A 183 9.87 3.35 9.14
N PRO A 184 9.33 2.71 10.18
CA PRO A 184 7.89 2.72 10.40
C PRO A 184 7.39 4.08 10.85
N VAL A 185 6.11 4.33 10.62
CA VAL A 185 5.38 5.51 11.07
C VAL A 185 4.50 5.11 12.24
N GLN A 186 4.31 6.02 13.20
CA GLN A 186 3.42 5.77 14.32
C GLN A 186 1.96 6.05 13.96
N ALA A 187 1.07 5.20 14.48
CA ALA A 187 -0.36 5.43 14.54
C ALA A 187 -0.83 5.04 15.94
N SER A 188 -1.89 5.69 16.44
CA SER A 188 -2.41 5.28 17.74
C SER A 188 -3.08 3.93 17.65
N GLN A 189 -3.13 3.20 18.78
CA GLN A 189 -3.83 1.92 18.82
C GLN A 189 -5.31 2.10 18.44
N ALA A 190 -5.92 3.21 18.87
CA ALA A 190 -7.31 3.52 18.52
C ALA A 190 -7.50 3.70 17.00
N GLN A 191 -6.54 4.31 16.30
CA GLN A 191 -6.60 4.47 14.86
C GLN A 191 -6.50 3.12 14.14
N ILE A 192 -5.60 2.26 14.58
CA ILE A 192 -5.44 0.90 14.04
C ILE A 192 -6.72 0.09 14.25
N ASP A 193 -7.27 0.14 15.48
CA ASP A 193 -8.48 -0.59 15.84
C ASP A 193 -9.70 -0.10 15.05
N ALA A 194 -9.80 1.21 14.79
CA ALA A 194 -10.89 1.77 14.00
C ALA A 194 -10.89 1.23 12.57
N PHE A 195 -9.72 1.12 11.93
CA PHE A 195 -9.60 0.50 10.61
C PHE A 195 -10.01 -0.97 10.63
N LYS A 196 -9.49 -1.73 11.60
CA LYS A 196 -9.83 -3.16 11.76
C LYS A 196 -11.34 -3.36 11.96
N ALA A 197 -11.98 -2.47 12.71
CA ALA A 197 -13.42 -2.55 12.98
C ALA A 197 -14.27 -2.38 11.71
N VAL A 198 -13.92 -1.43 10.82
CA VAL A 198 -14.69 -1.24 9.58
C VAL A 198 -14.42 -2.32 8.54
N MET A 199 -13.28 -3.00 8.62
CA MET A 199 -12.98 -4.13 7.72
C MET A 199 -13.65 -5.43 8.14
N HIS A 200 -13.97 -5.60 9.41
CA HIS A 200 -14.59 -6.80 10.01
C HIS A 200 -13.73 -8.07 9.94
N HIS A 201 -12.68 -8.09 9.15
CA HIS A 201 -11.77 -9.22 8.96
C HIS A 201 -10.39 -8.70 8.51
N PRO A 202 -9.31 -9.49 8.68
CA PRO A 202 -8.02 -9.16 8.07
C PRO A 202 -8.15 -9.04 6.54
N ASN A 203 -7.56 -7.99 5.97
CA ASN A 203 -7.61 -7.74 4.54
C ASN A 203 -6.24 -7.87 3.85
N ASN A 204 -5.31 -8.57 4.49
CA ASN A 204 -4.01 -8.87 3.93
C ASN A 204 -4.05 -10.13 3.07
N ARG A 205 -3.40 -10.07 1.91
CA ARG A 205 -3.11 -11.25 1.11
C ARG A 205 -1.93 -12.00 1.74
N PRO A 206 -1.93 -13.35 1.77
CA PRO A 206 -0.76 -14.11 2.22
C PRO A 206 0.48 -13.79 1.38
N VAL A 207 1.67 -13.87 1.99
CA VAL A 207 2.93 -13.67 1.27
C VAL A 207 3.10 -14.69 0.15
N GLN A 208 3.70 -14.22 -0.92
CA GLN A 208 3.99 -14.98 -2.12
C GLN A 208 5.47 -15.31 -2.19
N PRO A 209 5.87 -16.39 -2.85
CA PRO A 209 7.28 -16.75 -2.95
C PRO A 209 8.06 -15.74 -3.79
N LEU A 210 9.29 -15.44 -3.39
CA LEU A 210 10.17 -14.53 -4.13
C LEU A 210 10.56 -15.10 -5.50
N ASN A 211 10.64 -16.43 -5.65
CA ASN A 211 10.99 -17.09 -6.91
C ASN A 211 12.32 -16.57 -7.52
N GLY A 212 13.32 -16.32 -6.69
CA GLY A 212 14.61 -15.82 -7.13
C GLY A 212 14.69 -14.31 -7.31
N ARG A 213 13.62 -13.56 -7.02
CA ARG A 213 13.71 -12.09 -7.04
C ARG A 213 14.61 -11.57 -5.94
N LEU A 214 15.37 -10.53 -6.27
CA LEU A 214 16.19 -9.81 -5.29
C LEU A 214 15.35 -8.76 -4.57
N VAL A 215 15.62 -8.62 -3.28
CA VAL A 215 15.15 -7.49 -2.48
C VAL A 215 16.34 -6.61 -2.20
N LEU A 216 16.35 -5.42 -2.76
CA LEU A 216 17.45 -4.46 -2.65
C LEU A 216 17.27 -3.55 -1.44
N GLU A 217 18.40 -3.13 -0.82
CA GLU A 217 18.40 -2.15 0.27
C GLU A 217 19.54 -1.13 0.16
#